data_163dc3f7cded0997c21e745d9bd519e1
#
_entry.id   163dc3f7cded0997c21e745d9bd519e1
#
_cell.length_a   1.000
_cell.length_b   1.000
_cell.length_c   1.000
_cell.angle_alpha   90.00
_cell.angle_beta   90.00
_cell.angle_gamma   90.00
#
_symmetry.space_group_name_H-M   'P 1'
#
loop_
_entity.id
_entity.type
_entity.pdbx_description
1 polymer ?
#
loop_
_entity_poly.entity_id
_entity_poly.type
_entity_poly.pdbx_seq_one_letter_code
_entity_poly.pdbx_strand_id
1 'polypeptide(L)'
;MTASTVAQYLAALPADRRAALSAVRKTINENLPDGYEEGMQFGMIGWYVPLSLYPAGYGENPKVPLPLVALASQKSGMVLHFLCFYGHPTLSTWFVSQYQKSGKKLDMGKGCVRFRKLEDLALDVVGRTVARVPMEEHMANYRAGRALLGKGRHAGGLSKNSAKERAEKVRGGKKAKPTK
;
A
#
# COMPACT_ATOMS: atom_id res chain seq x y z
N MET A 1 -3.23 4.54 -22.85
CA MET A 1 -4.39 3.71 -22.48
C MET A 1 -4.06 3.00 -21.17
N THR A 2 -4.92 3.11 -20.18
CA THR A 2 -4.79 2.35 -18.93
C THR A 2 -5.20 0.91 -19.18
N ALA A 3 -4.37 -0.06 -18.79
CA ALA A 3 -4.71 -1.49 -18.92
C ALA A 3 -5.98 -1.80 -18.10
N SER A 4 -6.94 -2.47 -18.68
CA SER A 4 -8.20 -2.86 -18.02
C SER A 4 -8.14 -4.25 -17.39
N THR A 5 -7.14 -5.07 -17.77
CA THR A 5 -6.92 -6.42 -17.22
C THR A 5 -5.47 -6.61 -16.80
N VAL A 6 -5.25 -7.55 -15.87
CA VAL A 6 -3.91 -7.95 -15.40
C VAL A 6 -3.05 -8.46 -16.57
N ALA A 7 -3.64 -9.21 -17.50
CA ALA A 7 -2.95 -9.70 -18.67
C ALA A 7 -2.44 -8.57 -19.58
N GLN A 8 -3.29 -7.57 -19.85
CA GLN A 8 -2.90 -6.38 -20.61
C GLN A 8 -1.82 -5.56 -19.90
N TYR A 9 -1.92 -5.42 -18.58
CA TYR A 9 -0.92 -4.72 -17.78
C TYR A 9 0.45 -5.39 -17.90
N LEU A 10 0.52 -6.71 -17.70
CA LEU A 10 1.76 -7.47 -17.83
C LEU A 10 2.31 -7.45 -19.26
N ALA A 11 1.46 -7.59 -20.28
CA ALA A 11 1.87 -7.57 -21.67
C ALA A 11 2.53 -6.25 -22.10
N ALA A 12 2.13 -5.13 -21.49
CA ALA A 12 2.68 -3.80 -21.78
C ALA A 12 4.06 -3.55 -21.12
N LEU A 13 4.53 -4.44 -20.25
CA LEU A 13 5.79 -4.25 -19.52
C LEU A 13 7.00 -4.77 -20.33
N PRO A 14 8.20 -4.20 -20.13
CA PRO A 14 9.45 -4.81 -20.56
C PRO A 14 9.58 -6.25 -20.06
N ALA A 15 10.29 -7.10 -20.82
CA ALA A 15 10.34 -8.54 -20.58
C ALA A 15 10.85 -8.91 -19.17
N ASP A 16 11.88 -8.24 -18.68
CA ASP A 16 12.47 -8.42 -17.35
C ASP A 16 11.48 -8.09 -16.24
N ARG A 17 10.79 -6.95 -16.33
CA ARG A 17 9.78 -6.53 -15.37
C ARG A 17 8.53 -7.40 -15.39
N ARG A 18 8.10 -7.80 -16.61
CA ARG A 18 6.99 -8.73 -16.76
C ARG A 18 7.30 -10.07 -16.09
N ALA A 19 8.51 -10.63 -16.30
CA ALA A 19 8.92 -11.86 -15.65
C ALA A 19 8.94 -11.72 -14.12
N ALA A 20 9.51 -10.64 -13.59
CA ALA A 20 9.57 -10.38 -12.17
C ALA A 20 8.17 -10.23 -11.55
N LEU A 21 7.30 -9.40 -12.15
CA LEU A 21 5.93 -9.22 -11.64
C LEU A 21 5.11 -10.51 -11.75
N SER A 22 5.29 -11.28 -12.81
CA SER A 22 4.61 -12.59 -12.97
C SER A 22 5.02 -13.57 -11.88
N ALA A 23 6.29 -13.60 -11.48
CA ALA A 23 6.76 -14.44 -10.39
C ALA A 23 6.18 -14.01 -9.03
N VAL A 24 6.16 -12.70 -8.74
CA VAL A 24 5.54 -12.17 -7.52
C VAL A 24 4.04 -12.47 -7.51
N ARG A 25 3.34 -12.24 -8.62
CA ARG A 25 1.93 -12.56 -8.79
C ARG A 25 1.63 -14.03 -8.51
N LYS A 26 2.44 -14.93 -9.09
CA LYS A 26 2.32 -16.37 -8.85
C LYS A 26 2.44 -16.69 -7.36
N THR A 27 3.48 -16.18 -6.70
CA THR A 27 3.69 -16.39 -5.26
C THR A 27 2.50 -15.91 -4.43
N ILE A 28 1.94 -14.74 -4.75
CA ILE A 28 0.79 -14.22 -4.01
C ILE A 28 -0.43 -15.13 -4.22
N ASN A 29 -0.75 -15.49 -5.47
CA ASN A 29 -1.92 -16.32 -5.79
C ASN A 29 -1.83 -17.72 -5.17
N GLU A 30 -0.63 -18.31 -5.08
CA GLU A 30 -0.41 -19.61 -4.44
C GLU A 30 -0.55 -19.58 -2.91
N ASN A 31 -0.50 -18.41 -2.30
CA ASN A 31 -0.55 -18.23 -0.84
C ASN A 31 -1.75 -17.40 -0.38
N LEU A 32 -2.57 -16.95 -1.31
CA LEU A 32 -3.73 -16.10 -1.01
C LEU A 32 -4.81 -16.93 -0.28
N PRO A 33 -5.27 -16.49 0.90
CA PRO A 33 -6.41 -17.13 1.54
C PRO A 33 -7.69 -16.98 0.71
N ASP A 34 -8.65 -17.86 0.95
CA ASP A 34 -9.94 -17.86 0.27
C ASP A 34 -10.69 -16.52 0.45
N GLY A 35 -11.52 -16.18 -0.53
CA GLY A 35 -12.40 -15.01 -0.51
C GLY A 35 -11.80 -13.74 -1.12
N TYR A 36 -10.50 -13.69 -1.39
CA TYR A 36 -9.89 -12.58 -2.13
C TYR A 36 -10.00 -12.79 -3.65
N GLU A 37 -10.07 -11.67 -4.36
CA GLU A 37 -10.02 -11.63 -5.82
C GLU A 37 -8.80 -10.86 -6.32
N GLU A 38 -8.33 -11.21 -7.53
CA GLU A 38 -7.30 -10.48 -8.25
C GLU A 38 -7.90 -9.65 -9.37
N GLY A 39 -7.42 -8.43 -9.56
CA GLY A 39 -7.84 -7.57 -10.66
C GLY A 39 -7.02 -6.30 -10.76
N MET A 40 -7.46 -5.38 -11.63
CA MET A 40 -6.84 -4.05 -11.71
C MET A 40 -7.45 -3.13 -10.66
N GLN A 41 -6.61 -2.52 -9.83
CA GLN A 41 -7.01 -1.55 -8.83
C GLN A 41 -5.99 -0.40 -8.76
N PHE A 42 -6.46 0.83 -8.84
CA PHE A 42 -5.59 2.04 -8.86
C PHE A 42 -4.50 2.02 -9.94
N GLY A 43 -4.76 1.38 -11.08
CA GLY A 43 -3.76 1.22 -12.14
C GLY A 43 -2.66 0.20 -11.85
N MET A 44 -2.83 -0.65 -10.85
CA MET A 44 -1.91 -1.69 -10.41
C MET A 44 -2.60 -3.06 -10.42
N ILE A 45 -1.83 -4.14 -10.36
CA ILE A 45 -2.37 -5.45 -10.04
C ILE A 45 -2.73 -5.44 -8.55
N GLY A 46 -3.99 -5.68 -8.21
CA GLY A 46 -4.48 -5.67 -6.84
C GLY A 46 -5.08 -7.00 -6.42
N TRP A 47 -4.95 -7.34 -5.15
CA TRP A 47 -5.69 -8.41 -4.48
C TRP A 47 -6.55 -7.75 -3.40
N TYR A 48 -7.82 -8.07 -3.40
CA TYR A 48 -8.80 -7.33 -2.60
C TYR A 48 -9.97 -8.21 -2.16
N VAL A 49 -10.65 -7.77 -1.12
CA VAL A 49 -11.97 -8.31 -0.75
C VAL A 49 -13.01 -7.73 -1.71
N PRO A 50 -13.77 -8.56 -2.45
CA PRO A 50 -14.76 -8.07 -3.40
C PRO A 50 -15.92 -7.33 -2.70
N LEU A 51 -16.57 -6.43 -3.43
CA LEU A 51 -17.69 -5.64 -2.91
C LEU A 51 -18.90 -6.48 -2.52
N SER A 52 -19.04 -7.67 -3.09
CA SER A 52 -20.06 -8.65 -2.70
C SER A 52 -19.93 -9.10 -1.25
N LEU A 53 -18.70 -9.18 -0.74
CA LEU A 53 -18.38 -9.58 0.64
C LEU A 53 -18.14 -8.37 1.56
N TYR A 54 -17.71 -7.24 1.01
CA TYR A 54 -17.53 -5.99 1.75
C TYR A 54 -18.15 -4.79 1.02
N PRO A 55 -19.50 -4.64 1.04
CA PRO A 55 -20.21 -3.61 0.27
C PRO A 55 -19.87 -2.16 0.64
N ALA A 56 -19.39 -1.91 1.87
CA ALA A 56 -18.97 -0.56 2.30
C ALA A 56 -17.76 -0.05 1.51
N GLY A 57 -16.94 -0.95 0.98
CA GLY A 57 -15.76 -0.62 0.18
C GLY A 57 -14.63 0.07 0.93
N TYR A 58 -13.56 0.33 0.22
CA TYR A 58 -12.39 1.00 0.77
C TYR A 58 -12.66 2.52 0.93
N GLY A 59 -12.37 3.08 2.11
CA GLY A 59 -12.62 4.48 2.41
C GLY A 59 -14.12 4.86 2.44
N GLU A 60 -15.01 3.87 2.68
CA GLU A 60 -16.47 4.04 2.61
C GLU A 60 -16.95 4.37 1.18
N ASN A 61 -16.18 3.97 0.19
CA ASN A 61 -16.56 4.09 -1.21
C ASN A 61 -17.04 2.73 -1.74
N PRO A 62 -18.35 2.54 -1.98
CA PRO A 62 -18.92 1.26 -2.42
C PRO A 62 -18.56 0.89 -3.86
N LYS A 63 -17.72 1.67 -4.53
CA LYS A 63 -17.19 1.38 -5.87
C LYS A 63 -15.75 0.84 -5.83
N VAL A 64 -15.10 0.84 -4.66
CA VAL A 64 -13.69 0.47 -4.52
C VAL A 64 -13.58 -0.72 -3.57
N PRO A 65 -13.23 -1.91 -4.07
CA PRO A 65 -12.99 -3.09 -3.23
C PRO A 65 -11.93 -2.83 -2.16
N LEU A 66 -12.00 -3.51 -1.03
CA LEU A 66 -11.06 -3.35 0.08
C LEU A 66 -9.72 -4.00 -0.26
N PRO A 67 -8.63 -3.21 -0.50
CA PRO A 67 -7.37 -3.76 -0.97
C PRO A 67 -6.60 -4.47 0.15
N LEU A 68 -5.97 -5.58 -0.20
CA LEU A 68 -5.03 -6.34 0.63
C LEU A 68 -3.59 -5.97 0.27
N VAL A 69 -3.24 -6.21 -0.99
CA VAL A 69 -1.90 -6.00 -1.56
C VAL A 69 -2.06 -5.45 -2.97
N ALA A 70 -1.12 -4.62 -3.41
CA ALA A 70 -1.04 -4.17 -4.80
C ALA A 70 0.41 -4.25 -5.32
N LEU A 71 0.56 -4.60 -6.60
CA LEU A 71 1.85 -4.80 -7.28
C LEU A 71 1.93 -3.92 -8.52
N ALA A 72 3.00 -3.14 -8.64
CA ALA A 72 3.17 -2.23 -9.75
C ALA A 72 4.61 -2.19 -10.29
N SER A 73 4.72 -1.89 -11.59
CA SER A 73 5.94 -1.41 -12.21
C SER A 73 5.88 0.11 -12.32
N GLN A 74 6.84 0.80 -11.72
CA GLN A 74 6.95 2.24 -11.74
C GLN A 74 8.24 2.68 -12.46
N LYS A 75 8.38 3.98 -12.74
CA LYS A 75 9.57 4.53 -13.43
C LYS A 75 10.88 4.14 -12.75
N SER A 76 10.94 4.19 -11.42
CA SER A 76 12.15 3.94 -10.62
C SER A 76 12.38 2.46 -10.26
N GLY A 77 11.43 1.58 -10.53
CA GLY A 77 11.51 0.17 -10.14
C GLY A 77 10.14 -0.47 -9.99
N MET A 78 10.09 -1.60 -9.33
CA MET A 78 8.86 -2.31 -8.99
C MET A 78 8.52 -2.11 -7.54
N VAL A 79 7.24 -2.15 -7.20
CA VAL A 79 6.77 -1.93 -5.82
C VAL A 79 5.65 -2.89 -5.48
N LEU A 80 5.73 -3.45 -4.28
CA LEU A 80 4.70 -4.24 -3.65
C LEU A 80 4.15 -3.46 -2.45
N HIS A 81 2.87 -3.10 -2.50
CA HIS A 81 2.18 -2.36 -1.47
C HIS A 81 1.38 -3.30 -0.59
N PHE A 82 1.77 -3.49 0.66
CA PHE A 82 0.99 -4.22 1.66
C PHE A 82 0.02 -3.26 2.36
N LEU A 83 -1.17 -3.10 1.82
CA LEU A 83 -2.19 -2.23 2.42
C LEU A 83 -2.74 -2.83 3.73
N CYS A 84 -2.69 -4.14 3.86
CA CYS A 84 -3.05 -4.84 5.10
C CYS A 84 -2.20 -4.42 6.32
N PHE A 85 -0.97 -3.94 6.14
CA PHE A 85 -0.12 -3.55 7.27
C PHE A 85 -0.67 -2.39 8.08
N TYR A 86 -1.52 -1.54 7.47
CA TYR A 86 -2.15 -0.42 8.20
C TYR A 86 -3.12 -0.88 9.29
N GLY A 87 -3.73 -2.06 9.13
CA GLY A 87 -4.58 -2.69 10.13
C GLY A 87 -3.90 -3.78 10.96
N HIS A 88 -2.65 -4.14 10.62
CA HIS A 88 -1.90 -5.25 11.22
C HIS A 88 -0.46 -4.86 11.61
N PRO A 89 -0.24 -4.05 12.63
CA PRO A 89 1.11 -3.60 13.00
C PRO A 89 2.04 -4.75 13.40
N THR A 90 1.51 -5.80 14.03
CA THR A 90 2.28 -7.01 14.40
C THR A 90 2.74 -7.79 13.16
N LEU A 91 1.92 -7.86 12.12
CA LEU A 91 2.28 -8.49 10.84
C LEU A 91 3.41 -7.74 10.15
N SER A 92 3.35 -6.40 10.14
CA SER A 92 4.41 -5.57 9.57
C SER A 92 5.75 -5.79 10.30
N THR A 93 5.74 -5.83 11.63
CA THR A 93 6.93 -6.11 12.44
C THR A 93 7.47 -7.52 12.16
N TRP A 94 6.58 -8.52 12.07
CA TRP A 94 6.95 -9.89 11.72
C TRP A 94 7.57 -9.95 10.31
N PHE A 95 6.97 -9.28 9.32
CA PHE A 95 7.50 -9.22 7.96
C PHE A 95 8.92 -8.68 7.93
N VAL A 96 9.18 -7.54 8.58
CA VAL A 96 10.52 -6.92 8.64
C VAL A 96 11.53 -7.89 9.26
N SER A 97 11.18 -8.54 10.38
CA SER A 97 12.04 -9.52 11.03
C SER A 97 12.36 -10.71 10.12
N GLN A 98 11.37 -11.28 9.42
CA GLN A 98 11.59 -12.39 8.50
C GLN A 98 12.42 -11.97 7.28
N TYR A 99 12.17 -10.77 6.77
CA TYR A 99 12.92 -10.25 5.63
C TYR A 99 14.40 -10.06 5.97
N GLN A 100 14.72 -9.55 7.17
CA GLN A 100 16.10 -9.44 7.67
C GLN A 100 16.78 -10.80 7.74
N LYS A 101 16.07 -11.84 8.20
CA LYS A 101 16.60 -13.21 8.27
C LYS A 101 16.89 -13.82 6.90
N SER A 102 16.25 -13.33 5.83
CA SER A 102 16.55 -13.77 4.46
C SER A 102 17.93 -13.30 3.94
N GLY A 103 18.60 -12.40 4.64
CA GLY A 103 19.86 -11.78 4.22
C GLY A 103 19.71 -10.76 3.09
N LYS A 104 18.48 -10.53 2.58
CA LYS A 104 18.23 -9.55 1.52
C LYS A 104 18.05 -8.15 2.09
N LYS A 105 18.48 -7.15 1.30
CA LYS A 105 18.29 -5.74 1.68
C LYS A 105 16.83 -5.35 1.52
N LEU A 106 16.20 -4.90 2.60
CA LEU A 106 14.84 -4.38 2.59
C LEU A 106 14.83 -2.87 2.27
N ASP A 107 14.24 -2.51 1.13
CA ASP A 107 13.87 -1.12 0.83
C ASP A 107 12.36 -0.97 1.04
N MET A 108 11.98 -0.47 2.21
CA MET A 108 10.58 -0.39 2.62
C MET A 108 10.24 0.97 3.21
N GLY A 109 9.12 1.55 2.76
CA GLY A 109 8.38 2.59 3.45
C GLY A 109 7.31 1.99 4.36
N LYS A 110 6.28 2.74 4.74
CA LYS A 110 5.24 2.29 5.69
C LYS A 110 4.58 0.94 5.35
N GLY A 111 4.40 0.63 4.08
CA GLY A 111 3.82 -0.62 3.59
C GLY A 111 4.27 -0.92 2.15
N CYS A 112 5.22 -0.15 1.63
CA CYS A 112 5.67 -0.22 0.24
C CYS A 112 7.06 -0.82 0.20
N VAL A 113 7.19 -2.03 -0.30
CA VAL A 113 8.47 -2.72 -0.52
C VAL A 113 8.89 -2.47 -1.97
N ARG A 114 10.06 -1.85 -2.16
CA ARG A 114 10.62 -1.52 -3.46
C ARG A 114 11.69 -2.51 -3.84
N PHE A 115 11.72 -2.89 -5.11
CA PHE A 115 12.74 -3.79 -5.66
C PHE A 115 13.02 -3.46 -7.13
N ARG A 116 14.20 -3.76 -7.60
CA ARG A 116 14.60 -3.54 -9.00
C ARG A 116 14.66 -4.82 -9.78
N LYS A 117 15.05 -5.91 -9.13
CA LYS A 117 15.13 -7.26 -9.66
C LYS A 117 14.37 -8.22 -8.77
N LEU A 118 13.94 -9.35 -9.33
CA LEU A 118 13.23 -10.37 -8.54
C LEU A 118 14.08 -10.89 -7.37
N GLU A 119 15.38 -11.00 -7.59
CA GLU A 119 16.35 -11.49 -6.60
C GLU A 119 16.45 -10.57 -5.38
N ASP A 120 16.10 -9.30 -5.51
CA ASP A 120 16.09 -8.35 -4.39
C ASP A 120 14.93 -8.63 -3.42
N LEU A 121 13.87 -9.32 -3.88
CA LEU A 121 12.67 -9.60 -3.10
C LEU A 121 12.73 -10.97 -2.43
N ALA A 122 12.44 -11.03 -1.13
CA ALA A 122 12.29 -12.27 -0.38
C ALA A 122 10.90 -12.88 -0.65
N LEU A 123 10.74 -13.58 -1.79
CA LEU A 123 9.46 -14.10 -2.27
C LEU A 123 8.77 -15.03 -1.27
N ASP A 124 9.52 -15.90 -0.59
CA ASP A 124 9.01 -16.79 0.44
C ASP A 124 8.40 -16.01 1.61
N VAL A 125 9.01 -14.88 2.00
CA VAL A 125 8.49 -14.00 3.03
C VAL A 125 7.21 -13.31 2.55
N VAL A 126 7.16 -12.89 1.27
CA VAL A 126 5.95 -12.31 0.66
C VAL A 126 4.79 -13.30 0.72
N GLY A 127 4.99 -14.54 0.26
CA GLY A 127 3.96 -15.58 0.28
C GLY A 127 3.46 -15.86 1.70
N ARG A 128 4.38 -16.09 2.64
CA ARG A 128 4.04 -16.32 4.05
C ARG A 128 3.34 -15.14 4.72
N THR A 129 3.59 -13.92 4.25
CA THR A 129 2.90 -12.72 4.74
C THR A 129 1.45 -12.70 4.30
N VAL A 130 1.20 -12.95 3.02
CA VAL A 130 -0.16 -12.98 2.46
C VAL A 130 -0.99 -14.09 3.10
N ALA A 131 -0.42 -15.30 3.26
CA ALA A 131 -1.08 -16.44 3.90
C ALA A 131 -1.53 -16.19 5.35
N ARG A 132 -0.96 -15.18 6.02
CA ARG A 132 -1.29 -14.81 7.41
C ARG A 132 -2.43 -13.82 7.55
N VAL A 133 -3.11 -13.47 6.47
CA VAL A 133 -4.19 -12.47 6.48
C VAL A 133 -5.49 -13.12 6.00
N PRO A 134 -6.18 -13.89 6.82
CA PRO A 134 -7.53 -14.36 6.50
C PRO A 134 -8.45 -13.18 6.21
N MET A 135 -9.34 -13.34 5.24
CA MET A 135 -10.18 -12.25 4.72
C MET A 135 -11.05 -11.62 5.82
N GLU A 136 -11.65 -12.43 6.66
CA GLU A 136 -12.51 -11.97 7.78
C GLU A 136 -11.72 -11.13 8.78
N GLU A 137 -10.50 -11.55 9.09
CA GLU A 137 -9.61 -10.82 9.99
C GLU A 137 -9.19 -9.48 9.36
N HIS A 138 -8.88 -9.46 8.06
CA HIS A 138 -8.56 -8.24 7.34
C HIS A 138 -9.71 -7.24 7.38
N MET A 139 -10.95 -7.68 7.11
CA MET A 139 -12.13 -6.83 7.19
C MET A 139 -12.37 -6.32 8.62
N ALA A 140 -12.21 -7.16 9.63
CA ALA A 140 -12.39 -6.79 11.03
C ALA A 140 -11.36 -5.73 11.46
N ASN A 141 -10.09 -5.93 11.14
CA ASN A 141 -9.01 -5.00 11.44
C ASN A 141 -9.17 -3.67 10.70
N TYR A 142 -9.60 -3.69 9.45
CA TYR A 142 -9.89 -2.47 8.70
C TYR A 142 -11.02 -1.67 9.35
N ARG A 143 -12.13 -2.32 9.73
CA ARG A 143 -13.26 -1.67 10.44
C ARG A 143 -12.81 -1.06 11.76
N ALA A 144 -12.03 -1.79 12.56
CA ALA A 144 -11.51 -1.32 13.84
C ALA A 144 -10.62 -0.08 13.66
N GLY A 145 -9.70 -0.09 12.70
CA GLY A 145 -8.85 1.04 12.36
C GLY A 145 -9.64 2.28 11.92
N ARG A 146 -10.69 2.08 11.12
CA ARG A 146 -11.60 3.19 10.72
C ARG A 146 -12.35 3.78 11.89
N ALA A 147 -12.87 2.96 12.80
CA ALA A 147 -13.58 3.42 13.99
C ALA A 147 -12.70 4.29 14.90
N LEU A 148 -11.42 3.95 15.03
CA LEU A 148 -10.44 4.75 15.79
C LEU A 148 -10.19 6.11 15.13
N LEU A 149 -10.04 6.15 13.79
CA LEU A 149 -9.86 7.40 13.04
C LEU A 149 -11.10 8.30 13.11
N GLY A 150 -12.29 7.73 13.11
CA GLY A 150 -13.56 8.47 13.29
C GLY A 150 -13.66 9.15 14.65
N LYS A 151 -13.31 8.43 15.72
CA LYS A 151 -13.28 8.97 17.08
C LYS A 151 -12.28 10.11 17.26
N GLY A 152 -11.11 10.04 16.61
CA GLY A 152 -10.08 11.09 16.69
C GLY A 152 -10.48 12.40 16.00
N ARG A 153 -11.37 12.38 15.00
CA ARG A 153 -11.87 13.60 14.33
C ARG A 153 -12.89 14.38 15.18
N HIS A 154 -13.57 13.73 16.09
CA HIS A 154 -14.50 14.39 17.02
C HIS A 154 -13.82 14.91 18.29
N ALA A 155 -12.62 14.43 18.64
CA ALA A 155 -11.88 14.87 19.83
C ALA A 155 -10.91 16.03 19.56
N GLY A 156 -10.66 16.40 18.30
CA GLY A 156 -9.75 17.48 17.92
C GLY A 156 -10.40 18.39 16.89
N GLY A 157 -11.18 19.35 17.33
CA GLY A 157 -11.55 20.52 16.55
C GLY A 157 -10.27 21.29 16.19
N LEU A 158 -9.60 20.90 15.11
CA LEU A 158 -8.46 21.65 14.58
C LEU A 158 -8.96 22.98 14.03
N SER A 159 -8.76 24.01 14.84
CA SER A 159 -8.83 25.42 14.48
C SER A 159 -8.24 25.66 13.09
N LYS A 160 -9.04 26.30 12.23
CA LYS A 160 -8.65 26.74 10.87
C LYS A 160 -7.58 27.86 10.88
N ASN A 161 -6.92 28.12 12.00
CA ASN A 161 -5.97 29.24 12.16
C ASN A 161 -4.50 28.91 11.84
N SER A 162 -4.12 27.63 11.72
CA SER A 162 -2.69 27.31 11.51
C SER A 162 -2.16 27.57 10.10
N ALA A 163 -3.02 27.75 9.11
CA ALA A 163 -2.62 28.10 7.75
C ALA A 163 -2.38 29.60 7.55
N LYS A 164 -3.06 30.45 8.33
CA LYS A 164 -2.95 31.91 8.25
C LYS A 164 -1.68 32.43 8.94
N GLU A 165 -1.30 31.84 10.08
CA GLU A 165 -0.07 32.22 10.83
C GLU A 165 1.22 31.87 10.10
N ARG A 166 1.23 30.76 9.29
CA ARG A 166 2.42 30.44 8.47
C ARG A 166 2.61 31.38 7.29
N ALA A 167 1.53 31.95 6.74
CA ALA A 167 1.61 32.91 5.64
C ALA A 167 2.08 34.31 6.08
N GLU A 168 1.80 34.69 7.30
CA GLU A 168 2.19 35.99 7.86
C GLU A 168 3.67 36.03 8.26
N LYS A 169 4.22 34.92 8.77
CA LYS A 169 5.64 34.83 9.16
C LYS A 169 6.62 34.87 7.98
N VAL A 170 6.17 34.54 6.75
CA VAL A 170 7.00 34.61 5.55
C VAL A 170 7.03 36.03 4.94
N ARG A 171 6.04 36.88 5.23
CA ARG A 171 5.98 38.27 4.72
C ARG A 171 6.68 39.29 5.57
N GLY A 172 7.03 38.98 6.83
CA GLY A 172 7.69 39.93 7.78
C GLY A 172 9.21 40.01 7.69
N GLY A 173 9.88 39.21 6.86
CA GLY A 173 11.35 39.06 6.84
C GLY A 173 12.13 39.88 5.83
N LYS A 174 11.56 40.92 5.20
CA LYS A 174 12.33 41.82 4.28
C LYS A 174 12.11 43.24 4.64
N LYS A 175 12.99 43.80 5.52
CA LYS A 175 13.44 45.19 5.56
C LYS A 175 14.50 45.37 6.64
N ALA A 176 15.78 45.46 6.25
CA ALA A 176 16.76 46.41 6.75
C ALA A 176 18.05 46.36 5.91
N LYS A 177 18.26 47.34 5.07
CA LYS A 177 19.57 47.76 4.62
C LYS A 177 20.16 48.65 5.69
N PRO A 178 21.44 48.61 5.97
CA PRO A 178 22.17 49.77 6.50
C PRO A 178 22.98 50.45 5.40
N THR A 179 22.82 51.75 5.31
CA THR A 179 23.71 52.73 4.69
C THR A 179 24.88 53.00 5.63
N LYS A 180 26.05 52.89 5.20
CA LYS A 180 27.27 53.71 5.13
C LYS A 180 28.49 52.82 5.06
#